data_76aac3456df9355bd743de1d8458c95e
#
_entry.id   76aac3456df9355bd743de1d8458c95e
#
_cell.length_a   1.000
_cell.length_b   1.000
_cell.length_c   1.000
_cell.angle_alpha   90.00
_cell.angle_beta   90.00
_cell.angle_gamma   90.00
#
_symmetry.space_group_name_H-M   'P 1'
#
loop_
_entity.id
_entity.type
_entity.pdbx_description
1 polymer ?
#
loop_
_entity_poly.entity_id
_entity_poly.type
_entity_poly.pdbx_seq_one_letter_code
_entity_poly.pdbx_strand_id
1 'polypeptide(L)'
;MEHTTNRRVGHVDKILYHWRERKESVAYDPNSKPYALEVAKKLKEEMITRRGLHADVEYVDGEYQYRLVYHNDTNEKVSIIIPSKDNFDILKHCLATIAEFTDYPNYEVIIVDNGSAQDVQDKINDYIAGKNIHYIYEKQTFNFSHMCNIGAEHASGKYFLFLNDDIGILHQ
;
A
#
# COMPACT_ATOMS: atom_id res chain seq x y z
N MET A 1 10.58 -1.76 -17.78
CA MET A 1 11.91 -1.99 -18.41
C MET A 1 12.19 -3.49 -18.60
N GLU A 2 11.21 -4.23 -19.13
CA GLU A 2 11.29 -5.71 -19.26
C GLU A 2 12.31 -6.18 -20.30
N HIS A 3 12.67 -5.33 -21.25
CA HIS A 3 13.55 -5.68 -22.38
C HIS A 3 14.94 -5.04 -22.30
N THR A 4 15.34 -4.55 -21.14
CA THR A 4 16.66 -3.94 -20.94
C THR A 4 17.29 -4.36 -19.61
N THR A 5 18.58 -4.16 -19.47
CA THR A 5 19.32 -4.44 -18.25
C THR A 5 19.81 -3.13 -17.64
N ASN A 6 20.04 -3.10 -16.33
CA ASN A 6 20.57 -1.93 -15.63
C ASN A 6 21.89 -1.38 -16.23
N ARG A 7 22.67 -2.26 -16.91
CA ARG A 7 23.91 -1.85 -17.61
C ARG A 7 23.66 -1.04 -18.89
N ARG A 8 22.42 -1.02 -19.40
CA ARG A 8 22.01 -0.29 -20.61
C ARG A 8 21.19 0.97 -20.28
N VAL A 9 21.07 1.31 -19.00
CA VAL A 9 20.33 2.49 -18.53
C VAL A 9 21.33 3.42 -17.88
N GLY A 10 21.44 4.65 -18.43
CA GLY A 10 22.24 5.74 -17.86
C GLY A 10 21.34 6.78 -17.22
N HIS A 11 21.79 7.38 -16.14
CA HIS A 11 21.16 8.52 -15.52
C HIS A 11 21.95 9.79 -15.86
N VAL A 12 21.24 10.85 -16.26
CA VAL A 12 21.83 12.18 -16.48
C VAL A 12 21.26 13.11 -15.42
N ASP A 13 22.09 13.51 -14.49
CA ASP A 13 21.74 14.41 -13.37
C ASP A 13 21.69 15.89 -13.82
N LYS A 14 20.84 16.15 -14.81
CA LYS A 14 20.61 17.51 -15.33
C LYS A 14 19.20 17.61 -15.89
N ILE A 15 18.62 18.81 -15.81
CA ILE A 15 17.38 19.14 -16.49
C ILE A 15 17.73 19.46 -17.94
N LEU A 16 17.50 18.49 -18.84
CA LEU A 16 17.84 18.63 -20.27
C LEU A 16 16.60 18.84 -21.16
N TYR A 17 15.39 18.74 -20.58
CA TYR A 17 14.15 18.78 -21.35
C TYR A 17 13.09 19.53 -20.57
N HIS A 18 12.35 20.44 -21.29
CA HIS A 18 11.17 21.10 -20.80
C HIS A 18 9.97 20.65 -21.63
N TRP A 19 8.96 20.08 -20.96
CA TRP A 19 7.72 19.70 -21.63
C TRP A 19 6.92 20.95 -22.00
N ARG A 20 6.70 21.15 -23.31
CA ARG A 20 5.85 22.23 -23.78
C ARG A 20 4.42 21.75 -23.90
N GLU A 21 3.52 22.39 -23.17
CA GLU A 21 2.09 22.19 -23.31
C GLU A 21 1.57 22.79 -24.63
N ARG A 22 0.74 22.05 -25.34
CA ARG A 22 0.02 22.49 -26.55
C ARG A 22 -1.42 22.02 -26.46
N LYS A 23 -2.37 22.78 -27.05
CA LYS A 23 -3.81 22.47 -27.02
C LYS A 23 -4.14 21.06 -27.58
N GLU A 24 -3.36 20.59 -28.56
CA GLU A 24 -3.53 19.27 -29.19
C GLU A 24 -2.72 18.17 -28.49
N SER A 25 -2.16 18.47 -27.34
CA SER A 25 -1.34 17.51 -26.58
C SER A 25 -2.20 16.79 -25.54
N VAL A 26 -1.89 15.52 -25.30
CA VAL A 26 -2.51 14.71 -24.23
C VAL A 26 -2.31 15.34 -22.84
N ALA A 27 -1.26 16.16 -22.66
CA ALA A 27 -1.03 16.91 -21.43
C ALA A 27 -2.08 18.03 -21.20
N TYR A 28 -2.70 18.54 -22.27
CA TYR A 28 -3.76 19.55 -22.18
C TYR A 28 -5.16 18.90 -22.20
N ASP A 29 -5.40 17.98 -23.14
CA ASP A 29 -6.64 17.22 -23.25
C ASP A 29 -6.31 15.74 -23.48
N PRO A 30 -6.51 14.88 -22.47
CA PRO A 30 -6.29 13.45 -22.59
C PRO A 30 -7.10 12.79 -23.71
N ASN A 31 -8.24 13.36 -24.10
CA ASN A 31 -9.08 12.86 -25.19
C ASN A 31 -8.54 13.20 -26.59
N SER A 32 -7.51 14.04 -26.69
CA SER A 32 -6.91 14.42 -27.98
C SER A 32 -6.32 13.22 -28.75
N LYS A 33 -6.06 12.08 -28.07
CA LYS A 33 -5.51 10.86 -28.65
C LYS A 33 -6.20 9.60 -28.10
N PRO A 34 -7.44 9.31 -28.52
CA PRO A 34 -8.20 8.15 -28.01
C PRO A 34 -7.48 6.82 -28.18
N TYR A 35 -6.72 6.68 -29.28
CA TYR A 35 -5.94 5.45 -29.54
C TYR A 35 -4.90 5.17 -28.45
N ALA A 36 -4.44 6.16 -27.71
CA ALA A 36 -3.43 5.99 -26.66
C ALA A 36 -3.97 5.15 -25.50
N LEU A 37 -5.25 5.29 -25.17
CA LEU A 37 -5.90 4.46 -24.16
C LEU A 37 -5.99 3.00 -24.60
N GLU A 38 -6.44 2.75 -25.83
CA GLU A 38 -6.52 1.38 -26.36
C GLU A 38 -5.15 0.70 -26.40
N VAL A 39 -4.11 1.43 -26.85
CA VAL A 39 -2.74 0.90 -26.87
C VAL A 39 -2.24 0.64 -25.45
N ALA A 40 -2.53 1.53 -24.49
CA ALA A 40 -2.15 1.34 -23.11
C ALA A 40 -2.81 0.09 -22.48
N LYS A 41 -4.09 -0.15 -22.79
CA LYS A 41 -4.80 -1.37 -22.37
C LYS A 41 -4.12 -2.61 -22.91
N LYS A 42 -3.95 -2.66 -24.23
CA LYS A 42 -3.31 -3.81 -24.90
C LYS A 42 -1.92 -4.11 -24.35
N LEU A 43 -1.09 -3.09 -24.12
CA LEU A 43 0.25 -3.28 -23.53
C LEU A 43 0.19 -3.85 -22.12
N LYS A 44 -0.80 -3.46 -21.30
CA LYS A 44 -1.00 -4.01 -19.96
C LYS A 44 -1.47 -5.46 -20.01
N GLU A 45 -2.40 -5.82 -20.91
CA GLU A 45 -2.87 -7.19 -21.15
C GLU A 45 -1.74 -8.10 -21.60
N GLU A 46 -0.92 -7.63 -22.54
CA GLU A 46 0.29 -8.36 -22.99
C GLU A 46 1.31 -8.53 -21.84
N MET A 47 1.49 -7.52 -21.00
CA MET A 47 2.37 -7.60 -19.83
C MET A 47 1.87 -8.64 -18.83
N ILE A 48 0.57 -8.67 -18.54
CA ILE A 48 -0.07 -9.67 -17.66
C ILE A 48 0.22 -11.07 -18.20
N THR A 49 -0.02 -11.29 -19.51
CA THR A 49 0.20 -12.58 -20.16
C THR A 49 1.68 -13.00 -20.09
N ARG A 50 2.61 -12.10 -20.40
CA ARG A 50 4.06 -12.40 -20.35
C ARG A 50 4.54 -12.74 -18.94
N ARG A 51 3.94 -12.13 -17.92
CA ARG A 51 4.31 -12.35 -16.51
C ARG A 51 3.57 -13.53 -15.88
N GLY A 52 2.64 -14.15 -16.58
CA GLY A 52 1.79 -15.21 -16.03
C GLY A 52 0.95 -14.72 -14.84
N LEU A 53 0.51 -13.46 -14.85
CA LEU A 53 -0.32 -12.88 -13.79
C LEU A 53 -1.79 -13.20 -14.05
N HIS A 54 -2.52 -13.51 -13.00
CA HIS A 54 -3.97 -13.65 -13.03
C HIS A 54 -4.60 -12.30 -12.65
N ALA A 55 -4.86 -11.47 -13.65
CA ALA A 55 -5.43 -10.13 -13.44
C ALA A 55 -6.19 -9.67 -14.68
N ASP A 56 -7.17 -8.80 -14.49
CA ASP A 56 -7.84 -8.06 -15.54
C ASP A 56 -7.33 -6.62 -15.63
N VAL A 57 -7.54 -5.99 -16.78
CA VAL A 57 -7.23 -4.58 -17.00
C VAL A 57 -8.54 -3.81 -17.09
N GLU A 58 -8.83 -3.02 -16.05
CA GLU A 58 -10.02 -2.18 -15.99
C GLU A 58 -9.71 -0.72 -16.21
N TYR A 59 -10.55 -0.03 -16.97
CA TYR A 59 -10.45 1.42 -17.13
C TYR A 59 -11.02 2.12 -15.87
N VAL A 60 -10.26 3.11 -15.38
CA VAL A 60 -10.74 3.96 -14.27
C VAL A 60 -11.38 5.20 -14.88
N ASP A 61 -12.70 5.28 -14.78
CA ASP A 61 -13.47 6.36 -15.38
C ASP A 61 -13.08 7.73 -14.77
N GLY A 62 -12.93 8.71 -15.62
CA GLY A 62 -12.50 10.05 -15.23
C GLY A 62 -10.99 10.26 -14.97
N GLU A 63 -10.19 9.18 -14.87
CA GLU A 63 -8.76 9.29 -14.54
C GLU A 63 -7.82 9.01 -15.72
N TYR A 64 -8.34 8.63 -16.88
CA TYR A 64 -7.57 8.29 -18.09
C TYR A 64 -6.47 7.24 -17.86
N GLN A 65 -6.70 6.32 -16.95
CA GLN A 65 -5.75 5.27 -16.60
C GLN A 65 -6.44 3.92 -16.45
N TYR A 66 -5.63 2.87 -16.41
CA TYR A 66 -6.07 1.50 -16.18
C TYR A 66 -5.49 0.98 -14.88
N ARG A 67 -6.33 0.34 -14.07
CA ARG A 67 -5.89 -0.48 -12.93
C ARG A 67 -5.78 -1.95 -13.33
N LEU A 68 -4.95 -2.68 -12.61
CA LEU A 68 -4.90 -4.13 -12.67
C LEU A 68 -5.74 -4.68 -11.51
N VAL A 69 -6.74 -5.48 -11.84
CA VAL A 69 -7.56 -6.20 -10.85
C VAL A 69 -7.03 -7.62 -10.79
N TYR A 70 -6.31 -7.93 -9.71
CA TYR A 70 -5.74 -9.25 -9.51
C TYR A 70 -6.81 -10.22 -9.00
N HIS A 71 -6.90 -11.39 -9.63
CA HIS A 71 -7.70 -12.50 -9.11
C HIS A 71 -6.85 -13.22 -8.06
N ASN A 72 -7.17 -12.96 -6.81
CA ASN A 72 -6.46 -13.58 -5.71
C ASN A 72 -7.20 -14.85 -5.28
N ASP A 73 -6.82 -15.98 -5.85
CA ASP A 73 -7.39 -17.30 -5.55
C ASP A 73 -6.78 -17.90 -4.28
N THR A 74 -5.79 -17.22 -3.67
CA THR A 74 -5.12 -17.71 -2.46
C THR A 74 -5.59 -16.92 -1.25
N ASN A 75 -5.92 -17.62 -0.19
CA ASN A 75 -6.24 -17.04 1.11
C ASN A 75 -4.99 -16.96 2.00
N GLU A 76 -3.91 -16.43 1.45
CA GLU A 76 -2.63 -16.32 2.15
C GLU A 76 -2.69 -15.24 3.23
N LYS A 77 -2.12 -15.51 4.39
CA LYS A 77 -2.16 -14.59 5.53
C LYS A 77 -1.41 -13.29 5.26
N VAL A 78 -2.03 -12.17 5.60
CA VAL A 78 -1.44 -10.83 5.56
C VAL A 78 -1.18 -10.35 6.98
N SER A 79 0.03 -9.89 7.27
CA SER A 79 0.35 -9.21 8.54
C SER A 79 0.35 -7.71 8.34
N ILE A 80 -0.58 -7.02 9.00
CA ILE A 80 -0.69 -5.56 9.00
C ILE A 80 0.16 -5.05 10.16
N ILE A 81 1.24 -4.33 9.86
CA ILE A 81 2.21 -3.83 10.82
C ILE A 81 2.01 -2.34 11.00
N ILE A 82 1.70 -1.92 12.23
CA ILE A 82 1.34 -0.53 12.57
C ILE A 82 2.31 0.00 13.62
N PRO A 83 3.33 0.78 13.22
CA PRO A 83 4.13 1.55 14.16
C PRO A 83 3.29 2.65 14.78
N SER A 84 3.34 2.80 16.11
CA SER A 84 2.57 3.83 16.84
C SER A 84 3.32 4.35 18.06
N LYS A 85 2.90 5.52 18.55
CA LYS A 85 3.34 6.07 19.84
C LYS A 85 2.39 7.15 20.32
N ASP A 86 1.92 7.05 21.58
CA ASP A 86 1.13 8.04 22.31
C ASP A 86 -0.18 8.51 21.61
N ASN A 87 -0.68 7.79 20.60
CA ASN A 87 -1.78 8.19 19.72
C ASN A 87 -3.00 7.26 19.84
N PHE A 88 -3.45 6.93 21.05
CA PHE A 88 -4.51 5.92 21.25
C PHE A 88 -5.77 6.17 20.43
N ASP A 89 -6.31 7.38 20.39
CA ASP A 89 -7.58 7.66 19.70
C ASP A 89 -7.44 7.51 18.17
N ILE A 90 -6.32 7.91 17.62
CA ILE A 90 -5.99 7.78 16.21
C ILE A 90 -5.80 6.30 15.87
N LEU A 91 -4.97 5.58 16.62
CA LEU A 91 -4.77 4.15 16.45
C LEU A 91 -6.09 3.36 16.57
N LYS A 92 -6.93 3.71 17.55
CA LYS A 92 -8.24 3.09 17.73
C LYS A 92 -9.12 3.28 16.49
N HIS A 93 -9.13 4.48 15.91
CA HIS A 93 -9.87 4.73 14.67
C HIS A 93 -9.34 3.88 13.50
N CYS A 94 -8.03 3.83 13.32
CA CYS A 94 -7.39 2.98 12.32
C CYS A 94 -7.82 1.51 12.48
N LEU A 95 -7.69 0.96 13.69
CA LEU A 95 -8.06 -0.42 13.99
C LEU A 95 -9.56 -0.71 13.80
N ALA A 96 -10.41 0.26 14.14
CA ALA A 96 -11.85 0.13 13.96
C ALA A 96 -12.21 0.06 12.46
N THR A 97 -11.63 0.95 11.64
CA THR A 97 -11.89 0.96 10.19
C THR A 97 -11.31 -0.27 9.49
N ILE A 98 -10.16 -0.80 9.93
CA ILE A 98 -9.66 -2.09 9.44
C ILE A 98 -10.68 -3.19 9.70
N ALA A 99 -11.20 -3.28 10.91
CA ALA A 99 -12.15 -4.33 11.28
C ALA A 99 -13.51 -4.19 10.56
N GLU A 100 -13.94 -2.97 10.27
CA GLU A 100 -15.24 -2.67 9.65
C GLU A 100 -15.22 -2.85 8.13
N PHE A 101 -14.15 -2.41 7.45
CA PHE A 101 -14.11 -2.28 5.99
C PHE A 101 -13.17 -3.26 5.29
N THR A 102 -12.53 -4.19 6.02
CA THR A 102 -11.65 -5.18 5.40
C THR A 102 -12.40 -6.49 5.16
N ASP A 103 -12.70 -6.77 3.90
CA ASP A 103 -13.35 -8.03 3.50
C ASP A 103 -12.39 -9.22 3.42
N TYR A 104 -11.07 -8.97 3.43
CA TYR A 104 -10.08 -10.04 3.39
C TYR A 104 -10.05 -10.80 4.72
N PRO A 105 -10.34 -12.12 4.75
CA PRO A 105 -10.61 -12.81 6.02
C PRO A 105 -9.35 -13.25 6.77
N ASN A 106 -8.21 -13.40 6.08
CA ASN A 106 -7.01 -14.00 6.64
C ASN A 106 -5.92 -12.96 6.89
N TYR A 107 -6.08 -12.17 7.94
CA TYR A 107 -5.05 -11.22 8.36
C TYR A 107 -4.85 -11.23 9.88
N GLU A 108 -3.73 -10.68 10.30
CA GLU A 108 -3.44 -10.31 11.68
C GLU A 108 -2.98 -8.86 11.73
N VAL A 109 -3.10 -8.23 12.89
CA VAL A 109 -2.59 -6.87 13.12
C VAL A 109 -1.49 -6.93 14.16
N ILE A 110 -0.38 -6.24 13.92
CA ILE A 110 0.76 -6.14 14.82
C ILE A 110 1.04 -4.66 15.08
N ILE A 111 0.80 -4.22 16.31
CA ILE A 111 1.11 -2.87 16.76
C ILE A 111 2.51 -2.88 17.33
N VAL A 112 3.38 -1.99 16.85
CA VAL A 112 4.71 -1.77 17.42
C VAL A 112 4.74 -0.40 18.07
N ASP A 113 4.71 -0.38 19.39
CA ASP A 113 4.67 0.84 20.20
C ASP A 113 6.08 1.29 20.59
N ASN A 114 6.47 2.48 20.15
CA ASN A 114 7.79 3.06 20.43
C ASN A 114 7.84 3.84 21.75
N GLY A 115 7.31 3.26 22.80
CA GLY A 115 7.46 3.80 24.16
C GLY A 115 6.38 4.78 24.57
N SER A 116 5.11 4.46 24.32
CA SER A 116 3.96 5.20 24.85
C SER A 116 3.94 5.25 26.38
N ALA A 117 3.30 6.27 26.93
CA ALA A 117 3.04 6.39 28.34
C ALA A 117 2.17 5.23 28.85
N GLN A 118 2.28 4.87 30.15
CA GLN A 118 1.60 3.70 30.72
C GLN A 118 0.08 3.74 30.54
N ASP A 119 -0.54 4.91 30.72
CA ASP A 119 -1.98 5.07 30.55
C ASP A 119 -2.45 4.84 29.12
N VAL A 120 -1.60 5.12 28.12
CA VAL A 120 -1.85 4.82 26.71
C VAL A 120 -1.70 3.33 26.43
N GLN A 121 -0.68 2.69 26.98
CA GLN A 121 -0.49 1.24 26.88
C GLN A 121 -1.68 0.49 27.48
N ASP A 122 -2.16 0.92 28.64
CA ASP A 122 -3.30 0.28 29.31
C ASP A 122 -4.57 0.40 28.44
N LYS A 123 -4.84 1.58 27.86
CA LYS A 123 -5.96 1.79 26.92
C LYS A 123 -5.84 0.91 25.66
N ILE A 124 -4.62 0.76 25.10
CA ILE A 124 -4.40 -0.10 23.95
C ILE A 124 -4.69 -1.55 24.32
N ASN A 125 -4.13 -2.05 25.44
CA ASN A 125 -4.32 -3.43 25.89
C ASN A 125 -5.80 -3.73 26.16
N ASP A 126 -6.52 -2.82 26.81
CA ASP A 126 -7.95 -2.96 27.05
C ASP A 126 -8.75 -3.02 25.75
N TYR A 127 -8.40 -2.20 24.76
CA TYR A 127 -9.11 -2.14 23.49
C TYR A 127 -8.88 -3.37 22.61
N ILE A 128 -7.67 -3.94 22.62
CA ILE A 128 -7.34 -5.10 21.79
C ILE A 128 -7.68 -6.44 22.47
N ALA A 129 -8.08 -6.44 23.73
CA ALA A 129 -8.43 -7.66 24.45
C ALA A 129 -9.45 -8.52 23.71
N GLY A 130 -9.12 -9.78 23.47
CA GLY A 130 -9.95 -10.73 22.74
C GLY A 130 -9.98 -10.55 21.20
N LYS A 131 -9.19 -9.65 20.64
CA LYS A 131 -9.02 -9.46 19.19
C LYS A 131 -7.76 -10.14 18.68
N ASN A 132 -7.70 -10.44 17.39
CA ASN A 132 -6.49 -10.99 16.73
C ASN A 132 -5.49 -9.85 16.42
N ILE A 133 -5.04 -9.18 17.48
CA ILE A 133 -4.10 -8.05 17.42
C ILE A 133 -2.96 -8.32 18.38
N HIS A 134 -1.74 -8.28 17.88
CA HIS A 134 -0.51 -8.42 18.66
C HIS A 134 0.03 -7.05 19.03
N TYR A 135 0.37 -6.84 20.29
CA TYR A 135 0.96 -5.59 20.80
C TYR A 135 2.38 -5.83 21.25
N ILE A 136 3.31 -5.07 20.70
CA ILE A 136 4.74 -5.11 21.00
C ILE A 136 5.15 -3.74 21.51
N TYR A 137 5.65 -3.68 22.74
CA TYR A 137 6.21 -2.48 23.34
C TYR A 137 7.72 -2.49 23.22
N GLU A 138 8.30 -1.52 22.49
CA GLU A 138 9.74 -1.41 22.29
C GLU A 138 10.18 0.06 22.36
N LYS A 139 10.54 0.50 23.59
CA LYS A 139 10.99 1.87 23.83
C LYS A 139 12.40 2.12 23.33
N GLN A 140 12.54 2.94 22.30
CA GLN A 140 13.82 3.26 21.69
C GLN A 140 13.83 4.67 21.05
N THR A 141 15.01 5.11 20.58
CA THR A 141 15.08 6.29 19.69
C THR A 141 14.25 6.02 18.44
N PHE A 142 13.41 6.98 18.06
CA PHE A 142 12.50 6.82 16.93
C PHE A 142 13.25 6.44 15.66
N ASN A 143 12.87 5.30 15.10
CA ASN A 143 13.30 4.83 13.79
C ASN A 143 12.18 4.01 13.17
N PHE A 144 11.48 4.60 12.21
CA PHE A 144 10.34 3.99 11.54
C PHE A 144 10.68 2.63 10.91
N SER A 145 11.79 2.55 10.18
CA SER A 145 12.20 1.30 9.53
C SER A 145 12.50 0.21 10.54
N HIS A 146 13.10 0.55 11.67
CA HIS A 146 13.38 -0.43 12.73
C HIS A 146 12.08 -0.94 13.38
N MET A 147 11.09 -0.07 13.62
CA MET A 147 9.77 -0.49 14.12
C MET A 147 9.07 -1.42 13.14
N CYS A 148 9.12 -1.12 11.84
CA CYS A 148 8.61 -2.00 10.80
C CYS A 148 9.30 -3.38 10.80
N ASN A 149 10.63 -3.42 10.99
CA ASN A 149 11.39 -4.66 11.05
C ASN A 149 11.00 -5.50 12.29
N ILE A 150 10.83 -4.86 13.46
CA ILE A 150 10.35 -5.54 14.66
C ILE A 150 8.98 -6.19 14.40
N GLY A 151 8.05 -5.44 13.80
CA GLY A 151 6.75 -5.99 13.43
C GLY A 151 6.86 -7.17 12.47
N ALA A 152 7.74 -7.06 11.47
CA ALA A 152 7.97 -8.13 10.50
C ALA A 152 8.58 -9.40 11.13
N GLU A 153 9.45 -9.27 12.13
CA GLU A 153 10.03 -10.40 12.87
C GLU A 153 8.97 -11.19 13.67
N HIS A 154 7.89 -10.53 14.08
CA HIS A 154 6.79 -11.16 14.82
C HIS A 154 5.62 -11.57 13.91
N ALA A 155 5.70 -11.26 12.63
CA ALA A 155 4.64 -11.54 11.66
C ALA A 155 4.66 -13.01 11.22
N SER A 156 3.46 -13.57 11.05
CA SER A 156 3.29 -14.94 10.55
C SER A 156 2.66 -14.98 9.14
N GLY A 157 2.32 -13.83 8.58
CA GLY A 157 1.75 -13.71 7.25
C GLY A 157 2.79 -13.87 6.14
N LYS A 158 2.32 -14.35 5.00
CA LYS A 158 3.13 -14.43 3.79
C LYS A 158 3.41 -13.06 3.18
N TYR A 159 2.49 -12.12 3.40
CA TYR A 159 2.59 -10.73 2.93
C TYR A 159 2.56 -9.77 4.11
N PHE A 160 3.29 -8.67 3.97
CA PHE A 160 3.32 -7.59 4.95
C PHE A 160 2.67 -6.33 4.37
N LEU A 161 1.78 -5.73 5.15
CA LEU A 161 1.23 -4.40 4.90
C LEU A 161 1.73 -3.47 6.01
N PHE A 162 2.63 -2.55 5.66
CA PHE A 162 3.06 -1.49 6.58
C PHE A 162 2.08 -0.34 6.50
N LEU A 163 1.41 -0.05 7.61
CA LEU A 163 0.34 0.94 7.70
C LEU A 163 0.65 1.94 8.81
N ASN A 164 0.48 3.23 8.54
CA ASN A 164 0.57 4.24 9.59
C ASN A 164 -0.67 4.17 10.49
N ASP A 165 -0.51 4.57 11.76
CA ASP A 165 -1.59 4.58 12.75
C ASP A 165 -2.68 5.65 12.51
N ASP A 166 -2.41 6.64 11.63
CA ASP A 166 -3.33 7.72 11.25
C ASP A 166 -4.16 7.44 9.98
N ILE A 167 -4.09 6.22 9.46
CA ILE A 167 -4.85 5.80 8.27
C ILE A 167 -6.25 5.32 8.68
N GLY A 168 -7.27 5.83 7.98
CA GLY A 168 -8.62 5.27 8.01
C GLY A 168 -8.91 4.52 6.70
N ILE A 169 -9.38 3.27 6.80
CA ILE A 169 -9.85 2.53 5.63
C ILE A 169 -11.19 3.13 5.20
N LEU A 170 -11.31 3.42 3.92
CA LEU A 170 -12.52 3.99 3.36
C LEU A 170 -13.43 2.88 2.81
N HIS A 171 -14.72 3.13 2.89
CA HIS A 171 -15.73 2.34 2.20
C HIS A 171 -15.52 2.45 0.68
N GLN A 172 -15.56 1.33 -0.04
CA GLN A 172 -15.64 1.32 -1.51
C GLN A 172 -17.07 1.50 -1.97
#